data_324258dd761ea1500b539a4f3d33cf6c
#
_entry.id   324258dd761ea1500b539a4f3d33cf6c
#
_cell.length_a   1.000
_cell.length_b   1.000
_cell.length_c   1.000
_cell.angle_alpha   90.00
_cell.angle_beta   90.00
_cell.angle_gamma   90.00
#
_symmetry.space_group_name_H-M   'P 1'
#
loop_
_entity.id
_entity.type
_entity.pdbx_description
1 polymer ?
#
loop_
_entity_poly.entity_id
_entity_poly.type
_entity_poly.pdbx_seq_one_letter_code
_entity_poly.pdbx_strand_id
1 'polypeptide(L)'
;PLLVIGGSAELRRRNMGDFQELPQIETTAPICKWTATVDSIRRIPNLINQAMKQALSGRPGPVYLDLPAEMISGIEDDANDPIPQPAPEPARPMADPQEIRKALEVLAEAERPLLIVGKGAAWSWAEEELLQFVDRTQIPFLTSPMGMGMLPPEHPMNVSAARTQALKGADTILMVGARFNWLFHFGQPPRFAPDFKLVQVDIEGSEIGANVPATVGLVGDAKMVLGQMVDELDEVPVSYGESSWLNDLKAKCAENAAAIEPMLNSDASQIGYYRIFKEIRDFLPKDAIVVADGASTMDISRQVVPVWYPRHRRSEERRVGKECRSRW
;
A
#
# COMPACT_ATOMS: atom_id res chain seq x y z
N PRO A 1 6.55 7.26 -4.27
CA PRO A 1 7.29 8.52 -4.42
C PRO A 1 7.02 9.13 -5.79
N LEU A 2 7.02 10.45 -5.88
CA LEU A 2 6.85 11.22 -7.12
C LEU A 2 7.59 12.54 -6.98
N LEU A 3 8.52 12.83 -7.88
CA LEU A 3 9.11 14.15 -8.04
C LEU A 3 8.32 14.90 -9.12
N VAL A 4 7.72 16.02 -8.74
CA VAL A 4 7.05 16.96 -9.64
C VAL A 4 7.93 18.19 -9.78
N ILE A 5 8.20 18.61 -11.02
CA ILE A 5 8.97 19.81 -11.32
C ILE A 5 8.05 20.74 -12.13
N GLY A 6 7.86 21.96 -11.64
CA GLY A 6 7.07 22.98 -12.31
C GLY A 6 7.91 24.20 -12.65
N GLY A 7 7.76 24.76 -13.85
CA GLY A 7 8.33 26.05 -14.20
C GLY A 7 7.51 27.18 -13.60
N SER A 8 8.17 28.30 -13.26
CA SER A 8 7.54 29.50 -12.75
C SER A 8 8.16 30.78 -13.34
N ALA A 9 7.51 31.91 -13.12
CA ALA A 9 8.01 33.23 -13.51
C ALA A 9 9.39 33.51 -12.91
N GLU A 10 10.19 34.35 -13.58
CA GLU A 10 11.48 34.80 -13.07
C GLU A 10 11.36 35.41 -11.66
N LEU A 11 12.28 35.08 -10.76
CA LEU A 11 12.26 35.61 -9.39
C LEU A 11 12.22 37.13 -9.32
N ARG A 12 12.95 37.79 -10.24
CA ARG A 12 12.99 39.26 -10.34
C ARG A 12 11.67 39.89 -10.79
N ARG A 13 10.74 39.12 -11.37
CA ARG A 13 9.43 39.56 -11.87
C ARG A 13 8.27 39.15 -10.97
N ARG A 14 8.55 38.58 -9.83
CA ARG A 14 7.50 38.22 -8.85
C ARG A 14 6.66 39.44 -8.46
N ASN A 15 5.35 39.24 -8.38
CA ASN A 15 4.31 40.25 -8.12
C ASN A 15 4.16 41.30 -9.25
N MET A 16 4.60 40.99 -10.45
CA MET A 16 4.44 41.87 -11.64
C MET A 16 3.37 41.34 -12.62
N GLY A 17 2.76 40.19 -12.35
CA GLY A 17 1.78 39.56 -13.23
C GLY A 17 2.43 38.88 -14.44
N ASP A 18 3.59 38.30 -14.27
CA ASP A 18 4.32 37.61 -15.35
C ASP A 18 3.68 36.23 -15.67
N PHE A 19 4.07 35.68 -16.82
CA PHE A 19 3.58 34.38 -17.26
C PHE A 19 3.96 33.27 -16.24
N GLN A 20 3.01 32.38 -15.92
CA GLN A 20 3.14 31.33 -14.91
C GLN A 20 3.41 31.82 -13.49
N GLU A 21 3.06 33.05 -13.17
CA GLU A 21 3.13 33.55 -11.81
C GLU A 21 1.94 33.05 -10.98
N LEU A 22 2.18 32.03 -10.18
CA LEU A 22 1.22 31.43 -9.22
C LEU A 22 1.94 31.13 -7.90
N PRO A 23 1.24 31.08 -6.78
CA PRO A 23 1.78 30.63 -5.50
C PRO A 23 1.91 29.11 -5.51
N GLN A 24 2.82 28.56 -6.33
CA GLN A 24 2.92 27.12 -6.61
C GLN A 24 3.33 26.33 -5.37
N ILE A 25 4.24 26.88 -4.55
CA ILE A 25 4.68 26.24 -3.31
C ILE A 25 3.52 26.14 -2.33
N GLU A 26 2.79 27.21 -2.09
CA GLU A 26 1.64 27.26 -1.18
C GLU A 26 0.51 26.35 -1.66
N THR A 27 0.32 26.26 -2.97
CA THR A 27 -0.70 25.39 -3.58
C THR A 27 -0.34 23.91 -3.47
N THR A 28 0.94 23.56 -3.57
CA THR A 28 1.40 22.16 -3.57
C THR A 28 1.79 21.64 -2.18
N ALA A 29 2.16 22.52 -1.25
CA ALA A 29 2.59 22.14 0.10
C ALA A 29 1.60 21.22 0.85
N PRO A 30 0.26 21.43 0.79
CA PRO A 30 -0.69 20.57 1.50
C PRO A 30 -0.75 19.12 0.97
N ILE A 31 -0.31 18.88 -0.26
CA ILE A 31 -0.38 17.56 -0.92
C ILE A 31 0.99 16.93 -1.15
N CYS A 32 2.07 17.66 -0.85
CA CYS A 32 3.44 17.18 -0.99
C CYS A 32 4.11 17.00 0.37
N LYS A 33 5.00 16.02 0.46
CA LYS A 33 5.85 15.82 1.65
C LYS A 33 6.87 16.93 1.83
N TRP A 34 7.29 17.51 0.71
CA TRP A 34 8.30 18.56 0.68
C TRP A 34 8.17 19.38 -0.60
N THR A 35 8.40 20.66 -0.48
CA THR A 35 8.37 21.62 -1.59
C THR A 35 9.54 22.58 -1.45
N ALA A 36 10.11 23.01 -2.57
CA ALA A 36 11.14 24.06 -2.58
C ALA A 36 11.14 24.80 -3.91
N THR A 37 11.54 26.09 -3.86
CA THR A 37 11.90 26.86 -5.05
C THR A 37 13.41 26.79 -5.26
N VAL A 38 13.83 26.57 -6.49
CA VAL A 38 15.22 26.66 -6.90
C VAL A 38 15.61 28.14 -6.97
N ASP A 39 16.60 28.51 -6.18
CA ASP A 39 17.09 29.90 -6.05
C ASP A 39 18.48 30.09 -6.67
N SER A 40 19.14 29.02 -7.10
CA SER A 40 20.44 29.02 -7.77
C SER A 40 20.60 27.75 -8.63
N ILE A 41 21.14 27.93 -9.83
CA ILE A 41 21.47 26.81 -10.74
C ILE A 41 22.41 25.82 -10.07
N ARG A 42 23.40 26.28 -9.33
CA ARG A 42 24.36 25.46 -8.59
C ARG A 42 23.72 24.56 -7.54
N ARG A 43 22.55 24.95 -7.02
CA ARG A 43 21.81 24.18 -6.01
C ARG A 43 20.87 23.12 -6.60
N ILE A 44 20.62 23.13 -7.92
CA ILE A 44 19.73 22.17 -8.57
C ILE A 44 20.06 20.72 -8.20
N PRO A 45 21.30 20.23 -8.34
CA PRO A 45 21.64 18.85 -8.02
C PRO A 45 21.40 18.50 -6.55
N ASN A 46 21.74 19.41 -5.63
CA ASN A 46 21.50 19.23 -4.21
C ASN A 46 20.02 19.19 -3.86
N LEU A 47 19.22 20.09 -4.45
CA LEU A 47 17.77 20.11 -4.23
C LEU A 47 17.06 18.89 -4.80
N ILE A 48 17.52 18.36 -5.95
CA ILE A 48 17.03 17.09 -6.49
C ILE A 48 17.36 15.93 -5.54
N ASN A 49 18.58 15.84 -5.05
CA ASN A 49 18.98 14.82 -4.07
C ASN A 49 18.13 14.91 -2.79
N GLN A 50 17.89 16.12 -2.28
CA GLN A 50 17.05 16.34 -1.12
C GLN A 50 15.60 15.96 -1.40
N ALA A 51 15.05 16.34 -2.56
CA ALA A 51 13.71 15.98 -3.00
C ALA A 51 13.53 14.45 -3.05
N MET A 52 14.48 13.74 -3.69
CA MET A 52 14.45 12.28 -3.77
C MET A 52 14.52 11.62 -2.39
N LYS A 53 15.41 12.12 -1.51
CA LYS A 53 15.50 11.63 -0.14
C LYS A 53 14.18 11.83 0.61
N GLN A 54 13.55 12.99 0.49
CA GLN A 54 12.25 13.26 1.12
C GLN A 54 11.12 12.39 0.53
N ALA A 55 11.11 12.20 -0.79
CA ALA A 55 10.11 11.37 -1.46
C ALA A 55 10.15 9.90 -1.02
N LEU A 56 11.33 9.38 -0.72
CA LEU A 56 11.58 7.97 -0.43
C LEU A 56 11.61 7.64 1.07
N SER A 57 11.97 8.59 1.94
CA SER A 57 12.12 8.35 3.39
C SER A 57 10.78 8.18 4.09
N GLY A 58 10.70 7.31 5.09
CA GLY A 58 9.48 7.02 5.83
C GLY A 58 8.35 6.57 4.90
N ARG A 59 7.12 7.10 5.09
CA ARG A 59 6.04 6.87 4.13
C ARG A 59 6.36 7.55 2.79
N PRO A 60 6.56 6.81 1.69
CA PRO A 60 6.83 7.41 0.39
C PRO A 60 5.70 8.33 -0.09
N GLY A 61 6.04 9.47 -0.69
CA GLY A 61 5.04 10.44 -1.14
C GLY A 61 5.58 11.42 -2.19
N PRO A 62 4.72 12.35 -2.67
CA PRO A 62 5.11 13.34 -3.66
C PRO A 62 5.95 14.46 -3.04
N VAL A 63 6.84 15.01 -3.85
CA VAL A 63 7.61 16.23 -3.59
C VAL A 63 7.53 17.15 -4.79
N TYR A 64 7.69 18.46 -4.58
CA TYR A 64 7.58 19.46 -5.63
C TYR A 64 8.79 20.38 -5.64
N LEU A 65 9.35 20.61 -6.83
CA LEU A 65 10.37 21.62 -7.10
C LEU A 65 9.82 22.67 -8.04
N ASP A 66 9.87 23.94 -7.63
CA ASP A 66 9.60 25.11 -8.42
C ASP A 66 10.90 25.59 -9.09
N LEU A 67 10.93 25.60 -10.43
CA LEU A 67 12.06 26.09 -11.23
C LEU A 67 11.70 27.43 -11.89
N PRO A 68 12.14 28.56 -11.34
CA PRO A 68 12.03 29.87 -12.01
C PRO A 68 12.72 29.86 -13.37
N ALA A 69 12.18 30.64 -14.32
CA ALA A 69 12.62 30.62 -15.73
C ALA A 69 14.12 30.88 -15.88
N GLU A 70 14.72 31.77 -15.08
CA GLU A 70 16.15 32.05 -15.11
C GLU A 70 17.02 30.88 -14.65
N MET A 71 16.46 29.96 -13.84
CA MET A 71 17.16 28.74 -13.41
C MET A 71 17.17 27.68 -14.53
N ILE A 72 16.21 27.75 -15.45
CA ILE A 72 16.09 26.85 -16.61
C ILE A 72 16.98 27.32 -17.76
N SER A 73 17.01 28.64 -17.99
CA SER A 73 17.74 29.24 -19.12
C SER A 73 19.16 29.66 -18.81
N GLY A 74 19.54 29.70 -17.53
CA GLY A 74 20.86 30.12 -17.08
C GLY A 74 21.94 29.11 -17.39
N ILE A 75 23.18 29.58 -17.44
CA ILE A 75 24.38 28.79 -17.69
C ILE A 75 25.33 28.94 -16.50
N GLU A 76 25.84 27.85 -15.98
CA GLU A 76 26.89 27.78 -14.96
C GLU A 76 28.07 26.93 -15.44
N ASP A 77 29.24 27.25 -14.97
CA ASP A 77 30.46 26.45 -15.22
C ASP A 77 30.54 25.32 -14.18
N ASP A 78 30.36 24.10 -14.64
CA ASP A 78 30.39 22.89 -13.80
C ASP A 78 31.80 22.46 -13.37
N ALA A 79 32.84 23.03 -13.99
CA ALA A 79 34.22 22.73 -13.63
C ALA A 79 34.57 23.12 -12.18
N ASN A 80 33.88 24.09 -11.62
CA ASN A 80 34.07 24.57 -10.25
C ASN A 80 32.99 24.05 -9.24
N ASP A 81 31.97 23.36 -9.72
CA ASP A 81 30.83 22.89 -8.89
C ASP A 81 30.41 21.47 -9.32
N PRO A 82 31.15 20.45 -8.91
CA PRO A 82 30.88 19.10 -9.33
C PRO A 82 29.50 18.64 -8.91
N ILE A 83 28.81 17.95 -9.80
CA ILE A 83 27.49 17.35 -9.49
C ILE A 83 27.67 16.39 -8.29
N PRO A 84 26.94 16.56 -7.20
CA PRO A 84 27.06 15.71 -6.04
C PRO A 84 26.65 14.27 -6.39
N GLN A 85 27.25 13.30 -5.71
CA GLN A 85 26.84 11.91 -5.84
C GLN A 85 25.36 11.76 -5.45
N PRO A 86 24.61 10.85 -6.11
CA PRO A 86 23.25 10.57 -5.74
C PRO A 86 23.13 10.23 -4.24
N ALA A 87 22.08 10.71 -3.59
CA ALA A 87 21.82 10.36 -2.21
C ALA A 87 21.64 8.83 -2.10
N PRO A 88 22.21 8.18 -1.07
CA PRO A 88 22.00 6.75 -0.85
C PRO A 88 20.52 6.47 -0.58
N GLU A 89 20.10 5.24 -0.84
CA GLU A 89 18.76 4.80 -0.46
C GLU A 89 18.54 5.00 1.05
N PRO A 90 17.35 5.44 1.46
CA PRO A 90 17.04 5.59 2.88
C PRO A 90 17.18 4.26 3.63
N ALA A 91 17.76 4.30 4.82
CA ALA A 91 17.83 3.13 5.70
C ALA A 91 16.41 2.66 6.05
N ARG A 92 16.22 1.33 6.10
CA ARG A 92 14.97 0.69 6.48
C ARG A 92 14.93 0.49 7.99
N PRO A 93 13.97 1.10 8.72
CA PRO A 93 13.88 0.93 10.15
C PRO A 93 13.38 -0.48 10.51
N MET A 94 13.92 -1.01 11.61
CA MET A 94 13.48 -2.25 12.25
C MET A 94 12.58 -1.92 13.44
N ALA A 95 11.70 -2.84 13.84
CA ALA A 95 10.91 -2.70 15.06
C ALA A 95 11.72 -3.11 16.31
N ASP A 96 11.23 -2.74 17.48
CA ASP A 96 11.78 -3.20 18.75
C ASP A 96 11.65 -4.72 18.86
N PRO A 97 12.74 -5.47 19.12
CA PRO A 97 12.68 -6.92 19.24
C PRO A 97 11.75 -7.43 20.36
N GLN A 98 11.57 -6.67 21.44
CA GLN A 98 10.62 -7.03 22.49
C GLN A 98 9.18 -6.94 22.02
N GLU A 99 8.85 -5.93 21.22
CA GLU A 99 7.51 -5.79 20.62
C GLU A 99 7.27 -6.85 19.52
N ILE A 100 8.31 -7.29 18.78
CA ILE A 100 8.22 -8.45 17.86
C ILE A 100 7.80 -9.70 18.61
N ARG A 101 8.47 -10.02 19.73
CA ARG A 101 8.13 -11.18 20.57
C ARG A 101 6.69 -11.10 21.08
N LYS A 102 6.28 -9.99 21.66
CA LYS A 102 4.90 -9.77 22.12
C LYS A 102 3.87 -9.93 20.97
N ALA A 103 4.19 -9.46 19.78
CA ALA A 103 3.33 -9.61 18.61
C ALA A 103 3.10 -11.08 18.27
N LEU A 104 4.14 -11.91 18.30
CA LEU A 104 4.03 -13.34 18.06
C LEU A 104 3.29 -14.05 19.21
N GLU A 105 3.52 -13.66 20.47
CA GLU A 105 2.77 -14.18 21.63
C GLU A 105 1.27 -13.91 21.49
N VAL A 106 0.88 -12.66 21.10
CA VAL A 106 -0.52 -12.30 20.83
C VAL A 106 -1.11 -13.11 19.68
N LEU A 107 -0.31 -13.37 18.64
CA LEU A 107 -0.73 -14.23 17.52
C LEU A 107 -0.84 -15.70 17.92
N ALA A 108 0.04 -16.21 18.77
CA ALA A 108 0.03 -17.60 19.23
C ALA A 108 -1.19 -17.91 20.11
N GLU A 109 -1.72 -16.92 20.84
CA GLU A 109 -2.92 -17.05 21.67
C GLU A 109 -4.24 -16.98 20.88
N ALA A 110 -4.20 -16.60 19.61
CA ALA A 110 -5.41 -16.40 18.81
C ALA A 110 -6.13 -17.73 18.52
N GLU A 111 -7.45 -17.73 18.53
CA GLU A 111 -8.24 -18.84 18.00
C GLU A 111 -8.59 -18.66 16.52
N ARG A 112 -8.74 -17.41 16.10
CA ARG A 112 -9.16 -17.03 14.75
C ARG A 112 -8.30 -15.89 14.20
N PRO A 113 -6.99 -16.12 13.99
CA PRO A 113 -6.10 -15.11 13.45
C PRO A 113 -6.42 -14.79 11.99
N LEU A 114 -6.12 -13.56 11.59
CA LEU A 114 -6.24 -13.09 10.21
C LEU A 114 -5.09 -12.14 9.89
N LEU A 115 -4.41 -12.38 8.76
CA LEU A 115 -3.42 -11.46 8.22
C LEU A 115 -4.06 -10.55 7.16
N ILE A 116 -3.85 -9.24 7.26
CA ILE A 116 -4.26 -8.26 6.27
C ILE A 116 -3.02 -7.63 5.64
N VAL A 117 -2.84 -7.85 4.33
CA VAL A 117 -1.69 -7.36 3.58
C VAL A 117 -2.06 -6.09 2.82
N GLY A 118 -1.33 -5.02 3.11
CA GLY A 118 -1.54 -3.71 2.49
C GLY A 118 -0.51 -3.31 1.44
N LYS A 119 -0.70 -2.13 0.88
CA LYS A 119 0.23 -1.54 -0.09
C LYS A 119 1.60 -1.23 0.50
N GLY A 120 1.69 -0.98 1.81
CA GLY A 120 2.96 -0.72 2.50
C GLY A 120 3.90 -1.91 2.38
N ALA A 121 3.40 -3.14 2.54
CA ALA A 121 4.18 -4.35 2.32
C ALA A 121 4.71 -4.43 0.87
N ALA A 122 3.88 -4.10 -0.14
CA ALA A 122 4.30 -4.09 -1.53
C ALA A 122 5.36 -3.01 -1.84
N TRP A 123 5.32 -1.86 -1.17
CA TRP A 123 6.31 -0.80 -1.32
C TRP A 123 7.62 -1.11 -0.61
N SER A 124 7.55 -1.89 0.43
CA SER A 124 8.70 -2.37 1.19
C SER A 124 9.44 -3.52 0.50
N TRP A 125 8.90 -4.10 -0.59
CA TRP A 125 9.45 -5.30 -1.24
C TRP A 125 9.55 -6.49 -0.28
N ALA A 126 8.49 -6.74 0.48
CA ALA A 126 8.43 -7.73 1.55
C ALA A 126 7.82 -9.08 1.10
N GLU A 127 7.85 -9.38 -0.21
CA GLU A 127 7.20 -10.57 -0.79
C GLU A 127 7.75 -11.87 -0.22
N GLU A 128 9.07 -11.94 -0.12
CA GLU A 128 9.78 -13.15 0.32
C GLU A 128 9.55 -13.43 1.81
N GLU A 129 9.73 -12.43 2.65
CA GLU A 129 9.53 -12.52 4.09
C GLU A 129 8.05 -12.79 4.43
N LEU A 130 7.14 -12.17 3.66
CA LEU A 130 5.71 -12.41 3.81
C LEU A 130 5.33 -13.84 3.45
N LEU A 131 5.88 -14.39 2.37
CA LEU A 131 5.64 -15.79 1.97
C LEU A 131 6.18 -16.74 3.03
N GLN A 132 7.43 -16.54 3.49
CA GLN A 132 8.02 -17.35 4.55
C GLN A 132 7.19 -17.32 5.84
N PHE A 133 6.71 -16.12 6.22
CA PHE A 133 5.86 -15.96 7.40
C PHE A 133 4.54 -16.74 7.25
N VAL A 134 3.85 -16.60 6.12
CA VAL A 134 2.58 -17.28 5.89
C VAL A 134 2.75 -18.80 5.77
N ASP A 135 3.80 -19.27 5.09
CA ASP A 135 4.09 -20.70 4.96
C ASP A 135 4.40 -21.36 6.31
N ARG A 136 5.12 -20.66 7.19
CA ARG A 136 5.46 -21.18 8.52
C ARG A 136 4.28 -21.13 9.49
N THR A 137 3.52 -20.03 9.49
CA THR A 137 2.43 -19.83 10.43
C THR A 137 1.09 -20.39 9.98
N GLN A 138 0.90 -20.50 8.66
CA GLN A 138 -0.35 -20.90 8.02
C GLN A 138 -1.57 -20.06 8.46
N ILE A 139 -1.32 -18.80 8.85
CA ILE A 139 -2.37 -17.83 9.14
C ILE A 139 -3.12 -17.49 7.84
N PRO A 140 -4.46 -17.59 7.81
CA PRO A 140 -5.23 -17.16 6.65
C PRO A 140 -5.05 -15.66 6.38
N PHE A 141 -4.94 -15.29 5.11
CA PHE A 141 -4.74 -13.90 4.74
C PHE A 141 -5.77 -13.38 3.74
N LEU A 142 -5.94 -12.07 3.76
CA LEU A 142 -6.57 -11.30 2.68
C LEU A 142 -5.74 -10.07 2.37
N THR A 143 -5.96 -9.52 1.16
CA THR A 143 -5.21 -8.36 0.70
C THR A 143 -6.09 -7.13 0.55
N SER A 144 -5.52 -5.95 0.77
CA SER A 144 -6.07 -4.72 0.21
C SER A 144 -5.93 -4.73 -1.32
N PRO A 145 -6.67 -3.90 -2.07
CA PRO A 145 -6.55 -3.89 -3.53
C PRO A 145 -5.11 -3.74 -4.03
N MET A 146 -4.29 -2.94 -3.36
CA MET A 146 -2.88 -2.74 -3.74
C MET A 146 -1.88 -3.64 -3.01
N GLY A 147 -2.36 -4.51 -2.14
CA GLY A 147 -1.61 -5.63 -1.57
C GLY A 147 -1.74 -6.91 -2.40
N MET A 148 -2.61 -6.93 -3.42
CA MET A 148 -2.73 -8.07 -4.33
C MET A 148 -1.40 -8.31 -5.07
N GLY A 149 -1.08 -9.59 -5.27
CA GLY A 149 0.17 -10.01 -5.91
C GLY A 149 1.37 -10.11 -4.95
N MET A 150 1.22 -9.72 -3.67
CA MET A 150 2.25 -9.92 -2.65
C MET A 150 2.46 -11.41 -2.31
N LEU A 151 1.40 -12.18 -2.44
CA LEU A 151 1.39 -13.64 -2.34
C LEU A 151 0.69 -14.20 -3.58
N PRO A 152 1.01 -15.42 -4.01
CA PRO A 152 0.34 -16.05 -5.14
C PRO A 152 -1.18 -16.07 -4.93
N PRO A 153 -1.99 -15.74 -5.96
CA PRO A 153 -3.44 -15.69 -5.82
C PRO A 153 -4.04 -17.06 -5.46
N GLU A 154 -3.39 -18.16 -5.85
CA GLU A 154 -3.80 -19.54 -5.53
C GLU A 154 -3.25 -20.06 -4.20
N HIS A 155 -2.55 -19.25 -3.43
CA HIS A 155 -1.97 -19.69 -2.17
C HIS A 155 -3.05 -20.31 -1.25
N PRO A 156 -2.82 -21.49 -0.62
CA PRO A 156 -3.83 -22.19 0.17
C PRO A 156 -4.40 -21.39 1.35
N MET A 157 -3.64 -20.41 1.84
CA MET A 157 -4.07 -19.52 2.94
C MET A 157 -4.81 -18.27 2.46
N ASN A 158 -5.01 -18.09 1.14
CA ASN A 158 -5.74 -16.95 0.59
C ASN A 158 -7.24 -17.11 0.82
N VAL A 159 -7.80 -16.31 1.71
CA VAL A 159 -9.24 -16.30 2.02
C VAL A 159 -9.94 -15.03 1.57
N SER A 160 -9.38 -14.32 0.59
CA SER A 160 -9.93 -13.05 0.08
C SER A 160 -11.37 -13.18 -0.43
N ALA A 161 -11.77 -14.34 -0.96
CA ALA A 161 -13.14 -14.61 -1.38
C ALA A 161 -14.13 -14.72 -0.20
N ALA A 162 -13.66 -15.06 1.02
CA ALA A 162 -14.46 -15.10 2.24
C ALA A 162 -14.30 -13.81 3.11
N ARG A 163 -13.85 -12.69 2.50
CA ARG A 163 -13.52 -11.44 3.20
C ARG A 163 -14.49 -11.05 4.32
N THR A 164 -15.78 -11.06 4.05
CA THR A 164 -16.80 -10.64 5.05
C THR A 164 -16.79 -11.54 6.27
N GLN A 165 -16.71 -12.85 6.09
CA GLN A 165 -16.65 -13.81 7.19
C GLN A 165 -15.33 -13.68 7.95
N ALA A 166 -14.21 -13.57 7.23
CA ALA A 166 -12.90 -13.40 7.82
C ALA A 166 -12.81 -12.16 8.72
N LEU A 167 -13.26 -11.00 8.23
CA LEU A 167 -13.22 -9.75 9.01
C LEU A 167 -14.16 -9.79 10.23
N LYS A 168 -15.34 -10.39 10.11
CA LYS A 168 -16.31 -10.50 11.21
C LYS A 168 -15.90 -11.51 12.28
N GLY A 169 -15.22 -12.56 11.90
CA GLY A 169 -14.92 -13.68 12.78
C GLY A 169 -13.54 -13.64 13.41
N ALA A 170 -12.61 -12.87 12.87
CA ALA A 170 -11.26 -12.79 13.43
C ALA A 170 -11.27 -12.22 14.85
N ASP A 171 -10.54 -12.87 15.76
CA ASP A 171 -10.29 -12.38 17.11
C ASP A 171 -8.94 -11.69 17.25
N THR A 172 -8.03 -11.95 16.34
CA THR A 172 -6.71 -11.32 16.27
C THR A 172 -6.35 -11.01 14.82
N ILE A 173 -5.95 -9.77 14.57
CA ILE A 173 -5.59 -9.32 13.23
C ILE A 173 -4.13 -8.84 13.23
N LEU A 174 -3.32 -9.45 12.35
CA LEU A 174 -2.03 -8.90 11.96
C LEU A 174 -2.22 -8.04 10.71
N MET A 175 -1.99 -6.74 10.83
CA MET A 175 -2.13 -5.79 9.72
C MET A 175 -0.76 -5.29 9.29
N VAL A 176 -0.33 -5.61 8.06
CA VAL A 176 0.99 -5.27 7.54
C VAL A 176 0.90 -4.25 6.42
N GLY A 177 1.37 -3.03 6.68
CA GLY A 177 1.40 -1.94 5.72
C GLY A 177 0.02 -1.54 5.18
N ALA A 178 -1.01 -1.66 6.02
CA ALA A 178 -2.39 -1.28 5.74
C ALA A 178 -2.95 -0.42 6.87
N ARG A 179 -4.09 0.23 6.63
CA ARG A 179 -4.78 1.10 7.58
C ARG A 179 -6.25 0.76 7.66
N PHE A 180 -6.86 0.97 8.82
CA PHE A 180 -8.31 0.95 8.98
C PHE A 180 -8.93 2.25 8.44
N ASN A 181 -8.88 2.43 7.13
CA ASN A 181 -9.58 3.50 6.42
C ASN A 181 -10.96 3.01 5.91
N TRP A 182 -11.59 3.75 5.00
CA TRP A 182 -12.88 3.41 4.41
C TRP A 182 -12.90 2.03 3.72
N LEU A 183 -11.77 1.56 3.14
CA LEU A 183 -11.65 0.22 2.52
C LEU A 183 -11.84 -0.92 3.52
N PHE A 184 -11.47 -0.69 4.76
CA PHE A 184 -11.64 -1.62 5.87
C PHE A 184 -12.67 -1.11 6.88
N HIS A 185 -13.65 -0.30 6.42
CA HIS A 185 -14.78 0.18 7.24
C HIS A 185 -14.32 0.74 8.60
N PHE A 186 -13.16 1.39 8.63
CA PHE A 186 -12.55 1.97 9.83
C PHE A 186 -12.30 0.98 10.97
N GLY A 187 -12.31 -0.33 10.70
CA GLY A 187 -12.19 -1.40 11.70
C GLY A 187 -13.41 -1.54 12.62
N GLN A 188 -14.56 -1.01 12.21
CA GLN A 188 -15.73 -0.91 13.08
C GLN A 188 -16.77 -2.03 12.85
N PRO A 189 -17.56 -2.40 13.88
CA PRO A 189 -18.75 -3.23 13.71
C PRO A 189 -19.74 -2.58 12.72
N PRO A 190 -20.57 -3.35 12.02
CA PRO A 190 -20.73 -4.81 12.06
C PRO A 190 -19.77 -5.56 11.12
N ARG A 191 -18.77 -4.88 10.53
CA ARG A 191 -17.82 -5.49 9.59
C ARG A 191 -16.68 -6.22 10.27
N PHE A 192 -16.34 -5.79 11.48
CA PHE A 192 -15.33 -6.41 12.34
C PHE A 192 -15.97 -6.88 13.65
N ALA A 193 -15.34 -7.84 14.33
CA ALA A 193 -15.66 -8.16 15.71
C ALA A 193 -15.40 -6.92 16.61
N PRO A 194 -16.17 -6.70 17.67
CA PRO A 194 -16.00 -5.51 18.51
C PRO A 194 -14.68 -5.50 19.29
N ASP A 195 -14.17 -6.67 19.68
CA ASP A 195 -13.07 -6.81 20.65
C ASP A 195 -11.87 -7.60 20.10
N PHE A 196 -11.57 -7.49 18.80
CA PHE A 196 -10.41 -8.17 18.25
C PHE A 196 -9.10 -7.51 18.72
N LYS A 197 -8.06 -8.33 18.91
CA LYS A 197 -6.70 -7.85 19.16
C LYS A 197 -6.04 -7.41 17.85
N LEU A 198 -5.36 -6.26 17.86
CA LEU A 198 -4.67 -5.73 16.68
C LEU A 198 -3.16 -5.72 16.88
N VAL A 199 -2.44 -6.45 16.03
CA VAL A 199 -1.00 -6.28 15.79
C VAL A 199 -0.85 -5.48 14.49
N GLN A 200 -0.25 -4.30 14.55
CA GLN A 200 -0.16 -3.41 13.40
C GLN A 200 1.30 -3.08 13.06
N VAL A 201 1.68 -3.33 11.80
CA VAL A 201 2.98 -2.99 11.23
C VAL A 201 2.80 -1.81 10.27
N ASP A 202 3.42 -0.69 10.56
CA ASP A 202 3.46 0.46 9.66
C ASP A 202 4.79 1.20 9.81
N ILE A 203 5.26 1.83 8.72
CA ILE A 203 6.47 2.66 8.74
C ILE A 203 6.22 4.01 9.40
N GLU A 204 4.95 4.42 9.49
CA GLU A 204 4.51 5.69 10.05
C GLU A 204 3.89 5.47 11.43
N GLY A 205 4.61 5.88 12.48
CA GLY A 205 4.17 5.67 13.86
C GLY A 205 2.82 6.29 14.20
N SER A 206 2.43 7.37 13.53
CA SER A 206 1.14 8.03 13.74
C SER A 206 -0.06 7.23 13.19
N GLU A 207 0.18 6.22 12.36
CA GLU A 207 -0.87 5.32 11.86
C GLU A 207 -1.16 4.16 12.82
N ILE A 208 -0.22 3.85 13.73
CA ILE A 208 -0.42 2.79 14.71
C ILE A 208 -1.55 3.18 15.67
N GLY A 209 -2.59 2.36 15.69
CA GLY A 209 -3.72 2.60 16.59
C GLY A 209 -4.64 3.76 16.21
N ALA A 210 -4.49 4.37 15.02
CA ALA A 210 -5.19 5.61 14.65
C ALA A 210 -6.73 5.51 14.69
N ASN A 211 -7.31 4.41 14.19
CA ASN A 211 -8.78 4.20 14.17
C ASN A 211 -9.22 3.02 15.04
N VAL A 212 -8.33 2.11 15.35
CA VAL A 212 -8.55 0.97 16.23
C VAL A 212 -7.35 0.86 17.15
N PRO A 213 -7.51 0.82 18.47
CA PRO A 213 -6.38 0.67 19.38
C PRO A 213 -5.54 -0.55 19.03
N ALA A 214 -4.24 -0.36 18.88
CA ALA A 214 -3.33 -1.48 18.65
C ALA A 214 -2.99 -2.17 19.98
N THR A 215 -3.10 -3.50 20.00
CA THR A 215 -2.60 -4.32 21.11
C THR A 215 -1.07 -4.32 21.11
N VAL A 216 -0.48 -4.44 19.91
CA VAL A 216 0.96 -4.30 19.69
C VAL A 216 1.18 -3.46 18.42
N GLY A 217 2.02 -2.43 18.51
CA GLY A 217 2.39 -1.58 17.39
C GLY A 217 3.85 -1.79 17.01
N LEU A 218 4.09 -2.17 15.76
CA LEU A 218 5.42 -2.40 15.20
C LEU A 218 5.75 -1.30 14.20
N VAL A 219 6.46 -0.27 14.64
CA VAL A 219 6.90 0.82 13.78
C VAL A 219 8.16 0.42 13.04
N GLY A 220 8.07 0.20 11.72
CA GLY A 220 9.21 -0.21 10.92
C GLY A 220 8.85 -0.48 9.46
N ASP A 221 9.89 -0.71 8.66
CA ASP A 221 9.74 -1.18 7.28
C ASP A 221 9.17 -2.60 7.27
N ALA A 222 8.11 -2.85 6.51
CA ALA A 222 7.40 -4.13 6.55
C ALA A 222 8.30 -5.33 6.20
N LYS A 223 9.28 -5.17 5.29
CA LYS A 223 10.25 -6.23 4.97
C LYS A 223 11.10 -6.57 6.18
N MET A 224 11.65 -5.55 6.83
CA MET A 224 12.52 -5.73 8.00
C MET A 224 11.75 -6.32 9.18
N VAL A 225 10.54 -5.84 9.43
CA VAL A 225 9.69 -6.32 10.53
C VAL A 225 9.25 -7.77 10.30
N LEU A 226 8.82 -8.11 9.07
CA LEU A 226 8.47 -9.50 8.75
C LEU A 226 9.68 -10.44 8.86
N GLY A 227 10.87 -10.00 8.41
CA GLY A 227 12.11 -10.75 8.62
C GLY A 227 12.38 -11.03 10.10
N GLN A 228 12.27 -10.00 10.95
CA GLN A 228 12.40 -10.18 12.41
C GLN A 228 11.35 -11.15 12.97
N MET A 229 10.09 -11.08 12.50
CA MET A 229 9.05 -12.01 12.92
C MET A 229 9.35 -13.44 12.48
N VAL A 230 9.84 -13.65 11.24
CA VAL A 230 10.22 -14.97 10.73
C VAL A 230 11.35 -15.57 11.56
N ASP A 231 12.38 -14.78 11.88
CA ASP A 231 13.51 -15.23 12.70
C ASP A 231 13.05 -15.62 14.13
N GLU A 232 12.14 -14.84 14.73
CA GLU A 232 11.66 -15.08 16.09
C GLU A 232 10.65 -16.24 16.20
N LEU A 233 10.10 -16.76 15.07
CA LEU A 233 9.19 -17.92 15.08
C LEU A 233 9.83 -19.21 15.63
N ASP A 234 11.15 -19.30 15.69
CA ASP A 234 11.84 -20.45 16.26
C ASP A 234 11.73 -20.46 17.80
N GLU A 235 11.62 -19.29 18.42
CA GLU A 235 11.46 -19.09 19.86
C GLU A 235 9.99 -19.00 20.30
N VAL A 236 9.15 -18.38 19.46
CA VAL A 236 7.70 -18.22 19.69
C VAL A 236 6.93 -18.82 18.51
N PRO A 237 6.69 -20.13 18.53
CA PRO A 237 6.05 -20.81 17.39
C PRO A 237 4.57 -20.43 17.25
N VAL A 238 4.15 -20.14 16.02
CA VAL A 238 2.77 -19.84 15.62
C VAL A 238 2.40 -20.76 14.46
N SER A 239 1.31 -21.53 14.57
CA SER A 239 0.86 -22.42 13.47
C SER A 239 -0.64 -22.68 13.51
N TYR A 240 -1.31 -22.55 12.34
CA TYR A 240 -2.77 -22.63 12.19
C TYR A 240 -3.27 -23.52 11.04
N GLY A 241 -2.40 -24.36 10.48
CA GLY A 241 -2.69 -25.14 9.28
C GLY A 241 -3.90 -26.10 9.33
N GLU A 242 -4.25 -26.57 10.51
CA GLU A 242 -5.35 -27.54 10.72
C GLU A 242 -6.50 -26.94 11.55
N SER A 243 -6.59 -25.62 11.67
CA SER A 243 -7.62 -24.97 12.47
C SER A 243 -9.01 -25.09 11.80
N SER A 244 -10.05 -25.26 12.64
CA SER A 244 -11.45 -25.20 12.17
C SER A 244 -11.76 -23.85 11.51
N TRP A 245 -11.17 -22.79 12.02
CA TRP A 245 -11.27 -21.43 11.45
C TRP A 245 -10.83 -21.38 9.98
N LEU A 246 -9.67 -21.92 9.66
CA LEU A 246 -9.19 -21.97 8.28
C LEU A 246 -10.12 -22.81 7.39
N ASN A 247 -10.60 -23.95 7.88
CA ASN A 247 -11.51 -24.82 7.14
C ASN A 247 -12.85 -24.13 6.85
N ASP A 248 -13.41 -23.40 7.81
CA ASP A 248 -14.65 -22.63 7.63
C ASP A 248 -14.48 -21.51 6.59
N LEU A 249 -13.32 -20.83 6.60
CA LEU A 249 -13.01 -19.80 5.60
C LEU A 249 -12.83 -20.40 4.20
N LYS A 250 -12.15 -21.55 4.07
CA LYS A 250 -12.00 -22.26 2.79
C LYS A 250 -13.34 -22.73 2.24
N ALA A 251 -14.20 -23.28 3.09
CA ALA A 251 -15.56 -23.67 2.69
C ALA A 251 -16.35 -22.47 2.18
N LYS A 252 -16.25 -21.31 2.87
CA LYS A 252 -16.90 -20.08 2.41
C LYS A 252 -16.32 -19.52 1.13
N CYS A 253 -15.02 -19.64 0.91
CA CYS A 253 -14.39 -19.28 -0.36
C CYS A 253 -14.98 -20.13 -1.52
N ALA A 254 -15.11 -21.45 -1.33
CA ALA A 254 -15.69 -22.35 -2.32
C ALA A 254 -17.18 -22.01 -2.59
N GLU A 255 -17.98 -21.76 -1.55
CA GLU A 255 -19.37 -21.35 -1.67
C GLU A 255 -19.49 -20.05 -2.49
N ASN A 256 -18.70 -19.03 -2.17
CA ASN A 256 -18.73 -17.76 -2.87
C ASN A 256 -18.26 -17.88 -4.32
N ALA A 257 -17.25 -18.71 -4.59
CA ALA A 257 -16.80 -19.00 -5.97
C ALA A 257 -17.92 -19.68 -6.79
N ALA A 258 -18.60 -20.68 -6.22
CA ALA A 258 -19.74 -21.34 -6.86
C ALA A 258 -20.91 -20.37 -7.12
N ALA A 259 -21.14 -19.41 -6.23
CA ALA A 259 -22.22 -18.42 -6.38
C ALA A 259 -22.00 -17.44 -7.56
N ILE A 260 -20.76 -17.11 -7.89
CA ILE A 260 -20.45 -16.21 -9.03
C ILE A 260 -20.28 -16.95 -10.36
N GLU A 261 -20.07 -18.27 -10.34
CA GLU A 261 -19.83 -19.08 -11.55
C GLU A 261 -20.91 -18.93 -12.64
N PRO A 262 -22.23 -18.92 -12.33
CA PRO A 262 -23.25 -18.67 -13.35
C PRO A 262 -23.16 -17.28 -13.99
N MET A 263 -22.71 -16.27 -13.23
CA MET A 263 -22.55 -14.89 -13.74
C MET A 263 -21.32 -14.78 -14.65
N LEU A 264 -20.25 -15.51 -14.33
CA LEU A 264 -19.04 -15.57 -15.15
C LEU A 264 -19.30 -16.22 -16.53
N ASN A 265 -20.20 -17.20 -16.58
CA ASN A 265 -20.50 -17.97 -17.79
C ASN A 265 -21.86 -17.60 -18.41
N SER A 266 -22.42 -16.46 -18.07
CA SER A 266 -23.71 -15.99 -18.60
C SER A 266 -23.63 -15.67 -20.09
N ASP A 267 -24.56 -16.23 -20.89
CA ASP A 267 -24.74 -15.95 -22.32
C ASP A 267 -25.92 -14.99 -22.59
N ALA A 268 -26.32 -14.22 -21.59
CA ALA A 268 -27.39 -13.23 -21.72
C ALA A 268 -27.06 -12.18 -22.79
N SER A 269 -28.09 -11.73 -23.53
CA SER A 269 -27.94 -10.71 -24.58
C SER A 269 -27.38 -9.36 -24.08
N GLN A 270 -27.62 -9.04 -22.81
CA GLN A 270 -26.94 -7.96 -22.11
C GLN A 270 -25.79 -8.57 -21.27
N ILE A 271 -24.57 -8.31 -21.71
CA ILE A 271 -23.39 -8.85 -21.08
C ILE A 271 -23.21 -8.19 -19.69
N GLY A 272 -23.21 -9.01 -18.63
CA GLY A 272 -22.98 -8.55 -17.27
C GLY A 272 -21.50 -8.32 -16.96
N TYR A 273 -21.21 -7.53 -15.92
CA TYR A 273 -19.83 -7.18 -15.51
C TYR A 273 -18.96 -8.42 -15.24
N TYR A 274 -19.49 -9.45 -14.57
CA TYR A 274 -18.72 -10.68 -14.27
C TYR A 274 -18.25 -11.38 -15.54
N ARG A 275 -19.09 -11.48 -16.57
CA ARG A 275 -18.72 -12.08 -17.85
C ARG A 275 -17.66 -11.23 -18.57
N ILE A 276 -17.78 -9.91 -18.57
CA ILE A 276 -16.78 -9.01 -19.15
C ILE A 276 -15.43 -9.19 -18.45
N PHE A 277 -15.40 -9.22 -17.12
CA PHE A 277 -14.15 -9.39 -16.37
C PHE A 277 -13.55 -10.79 -16.52
N LYS A 278 -14.37 -11.81 -16.75
CA LYS A 278 -13.86 -13.15 -17.11
C LYS A 278 -13.13 -13.11 -18.44
N GLU A 279 -13.70 -12.53 -19.48
CA GLU A 279 -13.05 -12.40 -20.78
C GLU A 279 -11.75 -11.59 -20.70
N ILE A 280 -11.77 -10.49 -19.94
CA ILE A 280 -10.56 -9.71 -19.67
C ILE A 280 -9.51 -10.56 -18.95
N ARG A 281 -9.87 -11.27 -17.89
CA ARG A 281 -8.97 -12.16 -17.16
C ARG A 281 -8.32 -13.20 -18.05
N ASP A 282 -9.13 -13.85 -18.89
CA ASP A 282 -8.70 -14.95 -19.75
C ASP A 282 -7.79 -14.44 -20.91
N PHE A 283 -7.88 -13.15 -21.24
CA PHE A 283 -7.04 -12.48 -22.24
C PHE A 283 -5.73 -11.89 -21.66
N LEU A 284 -5.74 -11.45 -20.39
CA LEU A 284 -4.59 -10.74 -19.81
C LEU A 284 -3.39 -11.67 -19.56
N PRO A 285 -2.17 -11.26 -19.92
CA PRO A 285 -0.96 -11.95 -19.47
C PRO A 285 -0.77 -11.79 -17.96
N LYS A 286 -0.06 -12.74 -17.34
CA LYS A 286 0.14 -12.74 -15.87
C LYS A 286 0.89 -11.51 -15.36
N ASP A 287 1.73 -10.91 -16.19
CA ASP A 287 2.53 -9.70 -15.88
C ASP A 287 1.81 -8.40 -16.21
N ALA A 288 0.55 -8.43 -16.59
CA ALA A 288 -0.24 -7.24 -16.85
C ALA A 288 -0.36 -6.33 -15.64
N ILE A 289 -0.24 -5.02 -15.85
CA ILE A 289 -0.53 -4.01 -14.82
C ILE A 289 -2.00 -3.63 -14.90
N VAL A 290 -2.77 -4.02 -13.89
CA VAL A 290 -4.20 -3.75 -13.81
C VAL A 290 -4.47 -2.42 -13.09
N VAL A 291 -5.12 -1.49 -13.77
CA VAL A 291 -5.57 -0.22 -13.20
C VAL A 291 -7.09 -0.21 -13.19
N ALA A 292 -7.69 -0.24 -12.00
CA ALA A 292 -9.14 -0.21 -11.83
C ALA A 292 -9.57 1.12 -11.18
N ASP A 293 -10.60 1.72 -11.74
CA ASP A 293 -11.17 2.99 -11.27
C ASP A 293 -12.70 2.90 -11.21
N GLY A 294 -13.28 3.56 -10.21
CA GLY A 294 -14.71 3.54 -9.96
C GLY A 294 -15.21 2.33 -9.16
N ALA A 295 -16.40 2.48 -8.55
CA ALA A 295 -16.92 1.57 -7.54
C ALA A 295 -17.09 0.11 -8.04
N SER A 296 -18.01 -0.12 -8.98
CA SER A 296 -18.33 -1.48 -9.45
C SER A 296 -17.19 -2.12 -10.21
N THR A 297 -16.46 -1.35 -11.03
CA THR A 297 -15.30 -1.84 -11.79
C THR A 297 -14.18 -2.31 -10.85
N MET A 298 -13.89 -1.53 -9.82
CA MET A 298 -12.88 -1.89 -8.82
C MET A 298 -13.30 -3.13 -8.01
N ASP A 299 -14.55 -3.18 -7.56
CA ASP A 299 -15.04 -4.24 -6.69
C ASP A 299 -15.16 -5.60 -7.40
N ILE A 300 -15.66 -5.62 -8.63
CA ILE A 300 -15.82 -6.88 -9.39
C ILE A 300 -14.46 -7.33 -9.94
N SER A 301 -13.65 -6.40 -10.47
CA SER A 301 -12.32 -6.77 -11.01
C SER A 301 -11.41 -7.42 -9.96
N ARG A 302 -11.46 -6.99 -8.70
CA ARG A 302 -10.65 -7.60 -7.64
C ARG A 302 -11.09 -9.03 -7.28
N GLN A 303 -12.34 -9.41 -7.59
CA GLN A 303 -12.85 -10.76 -7.35
C GLN A 303 -12.52 -11.70 -8.52
N VAL A 304 -12.50 -11.18 -9.75
CA VAL A 304 -12.42 -11.98 -10.97
C VAL A 304 -11.03 -11.98 -11.59
N VAL A 305 -10.31 -10.85 -11.53
CA VAL A 305 -9.00 -10.69 -12.19
C VAL A 305 -7.89 -10.85 -11.14
N PRO A 306 -7.17 -11.98 -11.15
CA PRO A 306 -6.05 -12.20 -10.25
C PRO A 306 -4.89 -11.26 -10.58
N VAL A 307 -4.04 -11.00 -9.60
CA VAL A 307 -2.79 -10.27 -9.76
C VAL A 307 -1.66 -11.16 -9.26
N TRP A 308 -0.72 -11.44 -10.13
CA TRP A 308 0.34 -12.43 -9.90
C TRP A 308 1.60 -11.84 -9.31
N TYR A 309 1.85 -10.55 -9.58
CA TYR A 309 3.07 -9.87 -9.16
C TYR A 309 2.75 -8.66 -8.28
N PRO A 310 3.57 -8.43 -7.26
CA PRO A 310 3.43 -7.24 -6.41
C PRO A 310 3.50 -5.96 -7.25
N ARG A 311 2.78 -4.92 -6.81
CA ARG A 311 2.76 -3.60 -7.47
C ARG A 311 2.14 -3.57 -8.87
N HIS A 312 1.64 -4.71 -9.40
CA HIS A 312 0.94 -4.77 -10.69
C HIS A 312 -0.54 -4.40 -10.60
N ARG A 313 -1.04 -4.05 -9.41
CA ARG A 313 -2.38 -3.48 -9.27
C ARG A 313 -2.33 -2.05 -8.78
N ARG A 314 -3.14 -1.21 -9.42
CA ARG A 314 -3.42 0.16 -9.02
C ARG A 314 -4.92 0.31 -8.80
N SER A 315 -5.31 1.06 -7.78
CA SER A 315 -6.70 1.33 -7.47
C SER A 315 -6.90 2.80 -7.14
N GLU A 316 -8.17 3.20 -7.01
CA GLU A 316 -8.59 4.56 -6.69
C GLU A 316 -7.93 5.10 -5.39
N GLU A 317 -7.62 4.26 -4.43
CA GLU A 317 -6.99 4.68 -3.18
C GLU A 317 -5.65 5.41 -3.36
N ARG A 318 -5.02 5.32 -4.53
CA ARG A 318 -3.80 6.06 -4.85
C ARG A 318 -4.03 7.43 -5.46
N ARG A 319 -5.25 7.75 -5.80
CA ARG A 319 -5.59 9.00 -6.49
C ARG A 319 -6.15 10.02 -5.52
N VAL A 320 -5.38 10.35 -4.48
CA VAL A 320 -5.78 11.32 -3.44
C VAL A 320 -6.24 12.67 -4.03
N GLY A 321 -5.77 13.05 -5.23
CA GLY A 321 -6.24 14.25 -5.90
C GLY A 321 -7.53 14.06 -6.73
N LYS A 322 -8.00 12.83 -6.96
CA LYS A 322 -9.17 12.56 -7.80
C LYS A 322 -10.48 12.56 -7.03
N GLU A 323 -10.44 12.19 -5.76
CA GLU A 323 -11.61 12.28 -4.88
C GLU A 323 -12.17 13.70 -4.81
N CYS A 324 -11.31 14.71 -5.00
CA CYS A 324 -11.73 16.10 -5.12
C CYS A 324 -12.40 16.41 -6.48
N ARG A 325 -12.22 15.58 -7.53
CA ARG A 325 -12.80 15.81 -8.86
C ARG A 325 -14.15 15.11 -9.07
N SER A 326 -14.46 14.09 -8.30
CA SER A 326 -15.73 13.37 -8.40
C SER A 326 -16.93 14.14 -7.79
N ARG A 327 -16.68 15.34 -7.27
CA ARG A 327 -17.71 16.23 -6.71
C ARG A 327 -18.01 17.45 -7.56
N TRP A 328 -17.55 17.44 -8.83
CA TRP A 328 -17.88 18.50 -9.81
C TRP A 328 -18.73 17.94 -10.94
#